data_5c69a1e1a0bfaa34b2b80a738c218caf
#
_entry.id   5c69a1e1a0bfaa34b2b80a738c218caf
#
_cell.length_a   1.000
_cell.length_b   1.000
_cell.length_c   1.000
_cell.angle_alpha   90.00
_cell.angle_beta   90.00
_cell.angle_gamma   90.00
#
_symmetry.space_group_name_H-M   'P 1'
#
loop_
_entity.id
_entity.type
_entity.pdbx_description
1 polymer ?
#
loop_
_entity_poly.entity_id
_entity_poly.type
_entity_poly.pdbx_seq_one_letter_code
_entity_poly.pdbx_strand_id
1 'polypeptide(L)'
;MKMHVYGPGGENSPTVLIIHPMLSSASSMKAALCDRMGPNLDFLVPDLSAHGDEASAPYMSAAAEAAAIHEWLASHGVRRLSLGFAASLGGVILFELLRFPDLSFNRLFIEGVSFYSRGPVARISGAVLSRVMIAKHRKAVHDPEAGARKLAHLYGEDAARSMVASFAAMSEESIRATVRDCSHVSLPPLSPTIQRRCTFAYGQKDSDLQLARRVIPRLYPEAELRIWPGWGHCERMSRDSVTYGAMLRGLVTEGR
;
A
#
# COMPACT_ATOMS: atom_id res chain seq x y z
N MET A 1 -0.39 15.67 -5.78
CA MET A 1 -0.58 14.22 -6.02
C MET A 1 -1.09 14.01 -7.44
N LYS A 2 -0.44 13.16 -8.21
CA LYS A 2 -0.87 12.75 -9.55
C LYS A 2 -1.65 11.44 -9.46
N MET A 3 -2.90 11.45 -9.88
CA MET A 3 -3.72 10.25 -10.01
C MET A 3 -3.61 9.71 -11.43
N HIS A 4 -3.19 8.47 -11.58
CA HIS A 4 -3.19 7.76 -12.85
C HIS A 4 -4.50 6.96 -12.98
N VAL A 5 -5.14 7.07 -14.14
CA VAL A 5 -6.38 6.38 -14.45
C VAL A 5 -6.09 5.39 -15.58
N TYR A 6 -6.38 4.12 -15.34
CA TYR A 6 -6.22 3.06 -16.34
C TYR A 6 -7.54 2.31 -16.48
N GLY A 7 -7.87 1.88 -17.67
CA GLY A 7 -9.08 1.12 -17.95
C GLY A 7 -9.94 1.72 -19.06
N PRO A 8 -11.09 1.10 -19.38
CA PRO A 8 -11.93 1.51 -20.49
C PRO A 8 -12.74 2.81 -20.24
N GLY A 9 -12.89 3.26 -18.97
CA GLY A 9 -13.67 4.47 -18.64
C GLY A 9 -15.18 4.31 -18.86
N GLY A 10 -15.71 3.11 -18.72
CA GLY A 10 -17.15 2.85 -18.94
C GLY A 10 -17.99 3.19 -17.70
N GLU A 11 -19.18 3.78 -17.89
CA GLU A 11 -20.11 4.16 -16.80
C GLU A 11 -20.42 3.02 -15.80
N ASN A 12 -20.31 1.76 -16.22
CA ASN A 12 -20.60 0.58 -15.41
C ASN A 12 -19.35 -0.24 -15.06
N SER A 13 -18.14 0.25 -15.38
CA SER A 13 -16.90 -0.46 -15.05
C SER A 13 -16.64 -0.42 -13.54
N PRO A 14 -16.35 -1.56 -12.90
CA PRO A 14 -15.98 -1.55 -11.49
C PRO A 14 -14.70 -0.77 -11.30
N THR A 15 -14.72 0.19 -10.38
CA THR A 15 -13.56 1.05 -10.07
C THR A 15 -12.76 0.49 -8.91
N VAL A 16 -11.45 0.37 -9.10
CA VAL A 16 -10.49 -0.14 -8.13
C VAL A 16 -9.50 0.97 -7.76
N LEU A 17 -9.39 1.30 -6.49
CA LEU A 17 -8.33 2.17 -5.96
C LEU A 17 -7.15 1.30 -5.52
N ILE A 18 -5.95 1.61 -6.02
CA ILE A 18 -4.70 0.92 -5.65
C ILE A 18 -3.74 1.92 -5.03
N ILE A 19 -3.46 1.79 -3.73
CA ILE A 19 -2.50 2.63 -3.02
C ILE A 19 -1.22 1.81 -2.81
N HIS A 20 -0.14 2.25 -3.45
CA HIS A 20 1.11 1.50 -3.53
C HIS A 20 1.92 1.52 -2.21
N PRO A 21 2.81 0.54 -1.98
CA PRO A 21 3.74 0.56 -0.86
C PRO A 21 4.85 1.60 -1.06
N MET A 22 5.60 1.90 0.01
CA MET A 22 6.85 2.64 -0.10
C MET A 22 7.76 2.00 -1.15
N LEU A 23 8.54 2.82 -1.85
CA LEU A 23 9.49 2.41 -2.92
C LEU A 23 8.82 1.85 -4.19
N SER A 24 7.55 2.14 -4.39
CA SER A 24 6.79 1.76 -5.58
C SER A 24 6.23 3.01 -6.28
N SER A 25 5.40 2.83 -7.30
CA SER A 25 4.75 3.90 -8.06
C SER A 25 3.49 3.40 -8.75
N ALA A 26 2.70 4.31 -9.30
CA ALA A 26 1.54 3.95 -10.11
C ALA A 26 1.91 3.08 -11.31
N SER A 27 3.03 3.35 -11.98
CA SER A 27 3.50 2.53 -13.10
C SER A 27 3.90 1.12 -12.67
N SER A 28 4.54 0.98 -11.50
CA SER A 28 4.87 -0.34 -10.93
C SER A 28 3.61 -1.12 -10.56
N MET A 29 2.61 -0.47 -9.97
CA MET A 29 1.32 -1.11 -9.65
C MET A 29 0.53 -1.48 -10.90
N LYS A 30 0.60 -0.65 -11.94
CA LYS A 30 0.00 -0.99 -13.23
C LYS A 30 0.52 -2.34 -13.74
N ALA A 31 1.84 -2.49 -13.83
CA ALA A 31 2.47 -3.71 -14.32
C ALA A 31 2.22 -4.93 -13.40
N ALA A 32 2.26 -4.73 -12.08
CA ALA A 32 2.11 -5.80 -11.10
C ALA A 32 0.65 -6.26 -10.93
N LEU A 33 -0.32 -5.34 -10.96
CA LEU A 33 -1.70 -5.61 -10.61
C LEU A 33 -2.70 -5.27 -11.73
N CYS A 34 -2.74 -4.03 -12.24
CA CYS A 34 -3.78 -3.63 -13.18
C CYS A 34 -3.77 -4.51 -14.42
N ASP A 35 -2.59 -4.72 -15.03
CA ASP A 35 -2.42 -5.57 -16.22
C ASP A 35 -2.71 -7.06 -15.94
N ARG A 36 -2.70 -7.49 -14.66
CA ARG A 36 -2.95 -8.87 -14.22
C ARG A 36 -4.39 -9.11 -13.76
N MET A 37 -5.09 -8.07 -13.34
CA MET A 37 -6.51 -8.16 -13.01
C MET A 37 -7.39 -8.23 -14.27
N GLY A 38 -6.85 -7.89 -15.44
CA GLY A 38 -7.50 -8.05 -16.74
C GLY A 38 -8.44 -6.90 -17.11
N PRO A 39 -9.09 -6.99 -18.29
CA PRO A 39 -9.88 -5.93 -18.86
C PRO A 39 -11.21 -5.67 -18.10
N ASN A 40 -11.88 -4.58 -18.44
CA ASN A 40 -13.19 -4.18 -17.94
C ASN A 40 -13.21 -3.76 -16.46
N LEU A 41 -12.08 -3.27 -15.96
CA LEU A 41 -11.95 -2.61 -14.67
C LEU A 41 -11.30 -1.25 -14.87
N ASP A 42 -11.77 -0.26 -14.12
CA ASP A 42 -11.12 1.04 -14.04
C ASP A 42 -10.25 1.09 -12.78
N PHE A 43 -9.02 1.53 -12.94
CA PHE A 43 -8.05 1.62 -11.85
C PHE A 43 -7.68 3.07 -11.60
N LEU A 44 -7.74 3.47 -10.36
CA LEU A 44 -7.27 4.74 -9.83
C LEU A 44 -6.01 4.45 -9.01
N VAL A 45 -4.87 4.93 -9.48
CA VAL A 45 -3.57 4.62 -8.87
C VAL A 45 -2.82 5.94 -8.64
N PRO A 46 -2.80 6.48 -7.41
CA PRO A 46 -2.04 7.68 -7.12
C PRO A 46 -0.54 7.38 -7.11
N ASP A 47 0.28 8.31 -7.63
CA ASP A 47 1.65 8.43 -7.18
C ASP A 47 1.65 9.22 -5.87
N LEU A 48 2.10 8.57 -4.80
CA LEU A 48 2.25 9.22 -3.49
C LEU A 48 3.40 10.21 -3.53
N SER A 49 3.34 11.25 -2.72
CA SER A 49 4.44 12.20 -2.58
C SER A 49 5.77 11.49 -2.32
N ALA A 50 6.84 11.96 -2.91
CA ALA A 50 8.19 11.38 -2.96
C ALA A 50 8.29 10.06 -3.75
N HIS A 51 7.28 9.70 -4.57
CA HIS A 51 7.27 8.48 -5.38
C HIS A 51 6.80 8.77 -6.81
N GLY A 52 7.24 7.95 -7.77
CA GLY A 52 6.80 8.02 -9.15
C GLY A 52 6.92 9.40 -9.77
N ASP A 53 5.86 9.87 -10.41
CA ASP A 53 5.80 11.21 -11.01
C ASP A 53 5.75 12.34 -9.96
N GLU A 54 5.51 12.01 -8.68
CA GLU A 54 5.54 12.94 -7.54
C GLU A 54 6.85 12.84 -6.73
N ALA A 55 7.92 12.29 -7.31
CA ALA A 55 9.20 12.09 -6.63
C ALA A 55 9.82 13.39 -6.07
N SER A 56 9.54 14.54 -6.66
CA SER A 56 10.01 15.86 -6.20
C SER A 56 9.16 16.45 -5.07
N ALA A 57 7.93 15.98 -4.87
CA ALA A 57 7.05 16.45 -3.81
C ALA A 57 7.43 15.80 -2.48
N PRO A 58 7.59 16.55 -1.37
CA PRO A 58 7.93 15.96 -0.08
C PRO A 58 6.75 15.17 0.50
N TYR A 59 7.00 13.96 0.97
CA TYR A 59 6.00 13.22 1.73
C TYR A 59 5.86 13.83 3.14
N MET A 60 4.63 14.26 3.46
CA MET A 60 4.34 14.94 4.72
C MET A 60 3.73 13.98 5.76
N SER A 61 2.65 13.30 5.40
CA SER A 61 1.97 12.33 6.26
C SER A 61 0.95 11.49 5.50
N ALA A 62 0.60 10.33 6.07
CA ALA A 62 -0.47 9.47 5.55
C ALA A 62 -1.83 10.20 5.50
N ALA A 63 -2.11 11.07 6.47
CA ALA A 63 -3.33 11.88 6.48
C ALA A 63 -3.37 12.90 5.33
N ALA A 64 -2.22 13.51 4.99
CA ALA A 64 -2.14 14.44 3.86
C ALA A 64 -2.34 13.71 2.52
N GLU A 65 -1.75 12.52 2.35
CA GLU A 65 -1.95 11.70 1.16
C GLU A 65 -3.42 11.26 1.04
N ALA A 66 -4.03 10.81 2.14
CA ALA A 66 -5.44 10.41 2.17
C ALA A 66 -6.38 11.58 1.82
N ALA A 67 -6.10 12.78 2.34
CA ALA A 67 -6.87 13.98 2.02
C ALA A 67 -6.77 14.34 0.51
N ALA A 68 -5.57 14.25 -0.07
CA ALA A 68 -5.36 14.51 -1.49
C ALA A 68 -6.05 13.46 -2.39
N ILE A 69 -6.04 12.17 -1.99
CA ILE A 69 -6.79 11.12 -2.67
C ILE A 69 -8.30 11.40 -2.59
N HIS A 70 -8.80 11.72 -1.40
CA HIS A 70 -10.22 12.03 -1.19
C HIS A 70 -10.67 13.24 -2.02
N GLU A 71 -9.90 14.33 -2.04
CA GLU A 71 -10.20 15.52 -2.82
C GLU A 71 -10.28 15.20 -4.32
N TRP A 72 -9.33 14.39 -4.83
CA TRP A 72 -9.38 13.96 -6.23
C TRP A 72 -10.63 13.13 -6.52
N LEU A 73 -10.94 12.13 -5.68
CA LEU A 73 -12.12 11.29 -5.82
C LEU A 73 -13.42 12.15 -5.79
N ALA A 74 -13.49 13.08 -4.85
CA ALA A 74 -14.62 13.97 -4.69
C ALA A 74 -14.84 14.87 -5.92
N SER A 75 -13.76 15.46 -6.46
CA SER A 75 -13.83 16.35 -7.63
C SER A 75 -14.22 15.61 -8.92
N HIS A 76 -14.00 14.27 -8.97
CA HIS A 76 -14.40 13.42 -10.09
C HIS A 76 -15.70 12.63 -9.84
N GLY A 77 -16.43 12.95 -8.76
CA GLY A 77 -17.72 12.33 -8.45
C GLY A 77 -17.61 10.86 -7.99
N VAL A 78 -16.41 10.36 -7.68
CA VAL A 78 -16.18 8.97 -7.26
C VAL A 78 -16.47 8.84 -5.76
N ARG A 79 -17.58 8.18 -5.39
CA ARG A 79 -18.00 7.96 -4.01
C ARG A 79 -18.03 6.49 -3.61
N ARG A 80 -18.05 5.60 -4.59
CA ARG A 80 -18.11 4.17 -4.40
C ARG A 80 -17.02 3.49 -5.20
N LEU A 81 -16.30 2.61 -4.53
CA LEU A 81 -15.19 1.83 -5.09
C LEU A 81 -15.49 0.34 -4.92
N SER A 82 -15.30 -0.44 -5.99
CA SER A 82 -15.51 -1.89 -5.96
C SER A 82 -14.47 -2.58 -5.09
N LEU A 83 -13.22 -2.11 -5.16
CA LEU A 83 -12.12 -2.60 -4.34
C LEU A 83 -11.21 -1.43 -3.95
N GLY A 84 -10.85 -1.36 -2.68
CA GLY A 84 -9.70 -0.63 -2.18
C GLY A 84 -8.56 -1.61 -1.91
N PHE A 85 -7.53 -1.59 -2.74
CA PHE A 85 -6.29 -2.32 -2.52
C PHE A 85 -5.23 -1.38 -1.96
N ALA A 86 -4.54 -1.80 -0.92
CA ALA A 86 -3.45 -1.03 -0.34
C ALA A 86 -2.36 -1.94 0.23
N ALA A 87 -1.09 -1.58 0.02
CA ALA A 87 0.04 -2.38 0.50
C ALA A 87 0.98 -1.54 1.38
N SER A 88 1.39 -2.09 2.53
CA SER A 88 2.38 -1.49 3.44
C SER A 88 2.03 -0.03 3.80
N LEU A 89 2.84 0.96 3.39
CA LEU A 89 2.55 2.39 3.53
C LEU A 89 1.15 2.75 3.00
N GLY A 90 0.79 2.21 1.84
CA GLY A 90 -0.55 2.42 1.26
C GLY A 90 -1.68 2.00 2.20
N GLY A 91 -1.47 0.93 2.99
CA GLY A 91 -2.42 0.48 4.02
C GLY A 91 -2.61 1.51 5.15
N VAL A 92 -1.53 2.18 5.56
CA VAL A 92 -1.60 3.27 6.54
C VAL A 92 -2.38 4.47 5.99
N ILE A 93 -2.18 4.80 4.72
CA ILE A 93 -2.92 5.86 4.02
C ILE A 93 -4.39 5.48 3.86
N LEU A 94 -4.68 4.21 3.51
CA LEU A 94 -6.05 3.72 3.40
C LEU A 94 -6.79 3.80 4.74
N PHE A 95 -6.14 3.55 5.88
CA PHE A 95 -6.74 3.74 7.20
C PHE A 95 -7.17 5.19 7.45
N GLU A 96 -6.38 6.17 7.02
CA GLU A 96 -6.78 7.58 7.09
C GLU A 96 -7.90 7.89 6.09
N LEU A 97 -7.88 7.30 4.89
CA LEU A 97 -8.92 7.48 3.88
C LEU A 97 -10.29 6.92 4.34
N LEU A 98 -10.30 5.83 5.11
CA LEU A 98 -11.51 5.24 5.69
C LEU A 98 -12.21 6.12 6.75
N ARG A 99 -11.62 7.26 7.10
CA ARG A 99 -12.24 8.25 8.00
C ARG A 99 -13.18 9.20 7.26
N PHE A 100 -13.14 9.24 5.94
CA PHE A 100 -14.04 10.05 5.13
C PHE A 100 -15.38 9.30 4.94
N PRO A 101 -16.49 9.78 5.56
CA PRO A 101 -17.74 9.02 5.63
C PRO A 101 -18.51 8.97 4.30
N ASP A 102 -18.15 9.83 3.36
CA ASP A 102 -18.73 9.92 2.03
C ASP A 102 -18.12 8.95 1.01
N LEU A 103 -17.07 8.22 1.39
CA LEU A 103 -16.48 7.13 0.60
C LEU A 103 -16.98 5.77 1.06
N SER A 104 -17.23 4.89 0.10
CA SER A 104 -17.60 3.51 0.35
C SER A 104 -16.82 2.53 -0.51
N PHE A 105 -16.50 1.39 0.08
CA PHE A 105 -15.79 0.30 -0.58
C PHE A 105 -16.63 -0.99 -0.48
N ASN A 106 -16.81 -1.70 -1.60
CA ASN A 106 -17.45 -3.00 -1.57
C ASN A 106 -16.53 -4.07 -0.96
N ARG A 107 -15.23 -3.98 -1.24
CA ARG A 107 -14.17 -4.82 -0.66
C ARG A 107 -12.95 -3.98 -0.32
N LEU A 108 -12.21 -4.40 0.70
CA LEU A 108 -10.94 -3.83 1.12
C LEU A 108 -9.92 -4.97 1.22
N PHE A 109 -8.79 -4.82 0.55
CA PHE A 109 -7.68 -5.78 0.63
C PHE A 109 -6.41 -5.05 1.00
N ILE A 110 -5.89 -5.35 2.19
CA ILE A 110 -4.79 -4.60 2.81
C ILE A 110 -3.65 -5.58 3.09
N GLU A 111 -2.53 -5.44 2.37
CA GLU A 111 -1.38 -6.33 2.51
C GLU A 111 -0.24 -5.68 3.26
N GLY A 112 0.31 -6.38 4.25
CA GLY A 112 1.53 -6.01 4.95
C GLY A 112 1.44 -4.69 5.71
N VAL A 113 0.24 -4.24 6.11
CA VAL A 113 0.10 -2.99 6.86
C VAL A 113 0.62 -3.16 8.28
N SER A 114 1.35 -2.16 8.77
CA SER A 114 1.80 -2.12 10.16
C SER A 114 0.64 -1.81 11.12
N PHE A 115 0.67 -2.44 12.30
CA PHE A 115 -0.25 -2.17 13.40
C PHE A 115 0.45 -1.54 14.61
N TYR A 116 1.68 -1.05 14.45
CA TYR A 116 2.35 -0.34 15.53
C TYR A 116 1.57 0.94 15.86
N SER A 117 0.99 0.96 17.06
CA SER A 117 0.26 2.10 17.59
C SER A 117 1.16 2.95 18.51
N ARG A 118 0.61 4.08 18.95
CA ARG A 118 1.32 5.03 19.81
C ARG A 118 1.83 4.37 21.11
N GLY A 119 3.06 4.66 21.50
CA GLY A 119 3.66 4.21 22.76
C GLY A 119 5.18 4.41 22.77
N PRO A 120 5.84 4.30 23.95
CA PRO A 120 7.28 4.50 24.05
C PRO A 120 8.08 3.48 23.24
N VAL A 121 7.62 2.23 23.16
CA VAL A 121 8.25 1.18 22.36
C VAL A 121 8.16 1.52 20.86
N ALA A 122 7.01 1.96 20.36
CA ALA A 122 6.84 2.36 18.96
C ALA A 122 7.71 3.57 18.62
N ARG A 123 7.88 4.53 19.53
CA ARG A 123 8.78 5.69 19.33
C ARG A 123 10.23 5.29 19.22
N ILE A 124 10.71 4.41 20.10
CA ILE A 124 12.10 3.93 20.07
C ILE A 124 12.36 3.08 18.82
N SER A 125 11.48 2.12 18.53
CA SER A 125 11.62 1.28 17.34
C SER A 125 11.53 2.09 16.05
N GLY A 126 10.66 3.08 15.95
CA GLY A 126 10.56 3.99 14.83
C GLY A 126 11.83 4.84 14.63
N ALA A 127 12.43 5.34 15.73
CA ALA A 127 13.69 6.10 15.67
C ALA A 127 14.85 5.22 15.19
N VAL A 128 14.94 3.98 15.68
CA VAL A 128 15.95 3.00 15.22
C VAL A 128 15.72 2.64 13.74
N LEU A 129 14.48 2.34 13.36
CA LEU A 129 14.13 2.02 11.97
C LEU A 129 14.46 3.18 11.04
N SER A 130 14.17 4.43 11.43
CA SER A 130 14.54 5.63 10.67
C SER A 130 16.04 5.69 10.40
N ARG A 131 16.87 5.47 11.43
CA ARG A 131 18.33 5.47 11.26
C ARG A 131 18.80 4.38 10.31
N VAL A 132 18.23 3.17 10.42
CA VAL A 132 18.54 2.04 9.53
C VAL A 132 18.13 2.36 8.09
N MET A 133 16.94 2.92 7.89
CA MET A 133 16.45 3.28 6.55
C MET A 133 17.30 4.39 5.92
N ILE A 134 17.69 5.42 6.67
CA ILE A 134 18.59 6.47 6.18
C ILE A 134 19.98 5.88 5.80
N ALA A 135 20.53 4.97 6.61
CA ALA A 135 21.78 4.32 6.27
C ALA A 135 21.67 3.46 5.00
N LYS A 136 20.53 2.76 4.81
CA LYS A 136 20.26 2.01 3.57
C LYS A 136 20.07 2.96 2.37
N HIS A 137 19.37 4.08 2.55
CA HIS A 137 19.18 5.11 1.53
C HIS A 137 20.51 5.65 1.02
N ARG A 138 21.41 6.07 1.93
CA ARG A 138 22.75 6.56 1.55
C ARG A 138 23.57 5.53 0.76
N LYS A 139 23.42 4.23 1.11
CA LYS A 139 24.03 3.14 0.34
C LYS A 139 23.37 2.97 -1.04
N ALA A 140 22.06 3.08 -1.15
CA ALA A 140 21.35 3.00 -2.42
C ALA A 140 21.69 4.17 -3.36
N VAL A 141 21.90 5.37 -2.81
CA VAL A 141 22.39 6.54 -3.57
C VAL A 141 23.81 6.32 -4.07
N HIS A 142 24.70 5.73 -3.23
CA HIS A 142 26.10 5.53 -3.58
C HIS A 142 26.32 4.34 -4.54
N ASP A 143 25.59 3.23 -4.36
CA ASP A 143 25.70 2.02 -5.19
C ASP A 143 24.31 1.39 -5.39
N PRO A 144 23.53 1.93 -6.36
CA PRO A 144 22.18 1.45 -6.65
C PRO A 144 22.17 0.01 -7.17
N GLU A 145 23.19 -0.40 -7.92
CA GLU A 145 23.30 -1.76 -8.47
C GLU A 145 23.49 -2.83 -7.36
N ALA A 146 24.31 -2.55 -6.36
CA ALA A 146 24.43 -3.46 -5.20
C ALA A 146 23.14 -3.54 -4.41
N GLY A 147 22.39 -2.41 -4.31
CA GLY A 147 21.06 -2.37 -3.72
C GLY A 147 20.07 -3.26 -4.48
N ALA A 148 20.01 -3.12 -5.81
CA ALA A 148 19.12 -3.89 -6.67
C ALA A 148 19.41 -5.39 -6.62
N ARG A 149 20.69 -5.81 -6.70
CA ARG A 149 21.08 -7.24 -6.57
C ARG A 149 20.58 -7.88 -5.28
N LYS A 150 20.56 -7.14 -4.15
CA LYS A 150 20.06 -7.64 -2.86
C LYS A 150 18.56 -7.84 -2.82
N LEU A 151 17.80 -7.08 -3.58
CA LEU A 151 16.35 -7.16 -3.60
C LEU A 151 15.82 -8.07 -4.73
N ALA A 152 16.62 -8.33 -5.76
CA ALA A 152 16.20 -9.08 -6.93
C ALA A 152 15.67 -10.49 -6.62
N HIS A 153 16.25 -11.18 -5.62
CA HIS A 153 15.79 -12.51 -5.21
C HIS A 153 14.40 -12.49 -4.53
N LEU A 154 14.00 -11.35 -3.95
CA LEU A 154 12.70 -11.18 -3.29
C LEU A 154 11.62 -10.66 -4.25
N TYR A 155 11.97 -9.70 -5.10
CA TYR A 155 10.98 -8.95 -5.88
C TYR A 155 11.13 -9.13 -7.40
N GLY A 156 12.19 -9.78 -7.88
CA GLY A 156 12.59 -9.83 -9.28
C GLY A 156 13.48 -8.63 -9.66
N GLU A 157 14.22 -8.75 -10.76
CA GLU A 157 15.26 -7.77 -11.13
C GLU A 157 14.71 -6.38 -11.45
N ASP A 158 13.65 -6.32 -12.27
CA ASP A 158 13.07 -5.03 -12.70
C ASP A 158 12.41 -4.29 -11.55
N ALA A 159 11.64 -5.02 -10.72
CA ALA A 159 11.04 -4.44 -9.52
C ALA A 159 12.11 -3.97 -8.54
N ALA A 160 13.18 -4.74 -8.33
CA ALA A 160 14.28 -4.37 -7.46
C ALA A 160 15.01 -3.10 -7.93
N ARG A 161 15.31 -2.97 -9.23
CA ARG A 161 15.89 -1.75 -9.82
C ARG A 161 14.98 -0.52 -9.62
N SER A 162 13.69 -0.68 -9.92
CA SER A 162 12.69 0.37 -9.74
C SER A 162 12.59 0.82 -8.27
N MET A 163 12.54 -0.13 -7.33
CA MET A 163 12.49 0.15 -5.90
C MET A 163 13.72 0.91 -5.40
N VAL A 164 14.91 0.53 -5.85
CA VAL A 164 16.16 1.20 -5.45
C VAL A 164 16.24 2.61 -6.06
N ALA A 165 15.85 2.78 -7.32
CA ALA A 165 15.80 4.09 -7.95
C ALA A 165 14.82 5.03 -7.23
N SER A 166 13.61 4.55 -6.91
CA SER A 166 12.63 5.30 -6.12
C SER A 166 13.18 5.66 -4.75
N PHE A 167 13.86 4.72 -4.07
CA PHE A 167 14.45 4.97 -2.77
C PHE A 167 15.56 6.01 -2.82
N ALA A 168 16.44 5.94 -3.79
CA ALA A 168 17.54 6.88 -3.96
C ALA A 168 17.06 8.31 -4.28
N ALA A 169 15.89 8.45 -4.91
CA ALA A 169 15.29 9.74 -5.24
C ALA A 169 14.59 10.41 -4.03
N MET A 170 14.21 9.66 -2.99
CA MET A 170 13.54 10.22 -1.80
C MET A 170 14.48 11.13 -1.01
N SER A 171 13.94 12.21 -0.42
CA SER A 171 14.66 12.96 0.61
C SER A 171 14.71 12.22 1.93
N GLU A 172 15.74 12.46 2.75
CA GLU A 172 15.81 11.88 4.09
C GLU A 172 14.62 12.28 4.98
N GLU A 173 14.06 13.49 4.78
CA GLU A 173 12.87 13.96 5.49
C GLU A 173 11.64 13.14 5.11
N SER A 174 11.43 12.89 3.82
CA SER A 174 10.34 12.01 3.34
C SER A 174 10.47 10.60 3.89
N ILE A 175 11.68 10.05 3.93
CA ILE A 175 11.94 8.73 4.53
C ILE A 175 11.59 8.73 6.02
N ARG A 176 12.01 9.76 6.79
CA ARG A 176 11.68 9.88 8.21
C ARG A 176 10.17 9.99 8.44
N ALA A 177 9.48 10.80 7.64
CA ALA A 177 8.03 10.96 7.73
C ALA A 177 7.28 9.66 7.43
N THR A 178 7.69 8.94 6.37
CA THR A 178 7.12 7.63 6.01
C THR A 178 7.33 6.60 7.13
N VAL A 179 8.55 6.49 7.66
CA VAL A 179 8.85 5.56 8.78
C VAL A 179 8.08 5.94 10.04
N ARG A 180 7.94 7.24 10.33
CA ARG A 180 7.12 7.71 11.45
C ARG A 180 5.68 7.21 11.32
N ASP A 181 5.05 7.38 10.15
CA ASP A 181 3.66 7.02 9.95
C ASP A 181 3.45 5.50 9.99
N CYS A 182 4.37 4.70 9.42
CA CYS A 182 4.35 3.26 9.55
C CYS A 182 4.61 2.75 10.99
N SER A 183 5.30 3.55 11.83
CA SER A 183 5.59 3.21 13.22
C SER A 183 4.56 3.75 14.22
N HIS A 184 3.63 4.61 13.79
CA HIS A 184 2.61 5.26 14.62
C HIS A 184 1.25 5.26 13.92
N VAL A 185 0.79 4.09 13.54
CA VAL A 185 -0.45 3.93 12.78
C VAL A 185 -1.66 4.33 13.61
N SER A 186 -2.52 5.15 13.03
CA SER A 186 -3.79 5.56 13.62
C SER A 186 -4.90 4.65 13.09
N LEU A 187 -5.29 3.68 13.90
CA LEU A 187 -6.27 2.66 13.53
C LEU A 187 -7.70 3.25 13.54
N PRO A 188 -8.44 3.22 12.42
CA PRO A 188 -9.81 3.73 12.38
C PRO A 188 -10.77 2.78 13.10
N PRO A 189 -11.83 3.28 13.74
CA PRO A 189 -12.92 2.44 14.20
C PRO A 189 -13.72 1.95 12.99
N LEU A 190 -13.65 0.65 12.69
CA LEU A 190 -14.42 0.05 11.61
C LEU A 190 -15.68 -0.61 12.16
N SER A 191 -16.84 -0.30 11.59
CA SER A 191 -18.09 -1.00 11.91
C SER A 191 -18.00 -2.48 11.53
N PRO A 192 -18.75 -3.39 12.16
CA PRO A 192 -18.77 -4.81 11.77
C PRO A 192 -19.05 -5.03 10.28
N THR A 193 -19.89 -4.19 9.68
CA THR A 193 -20.19 -4.25 8.25
C THR A 193 -18.97 -3.94 7.38
N ILE A 194 -18.15 -2.95 7.76
CA ILE A 194 -16.91 -2.64 7.04
C ILE A 194 -15.88 -3.75 7.29
N GLN A 195 -15.76 -4.23 8.53
CA GLN A 195 -14.83 -5.30 8.86
C GLN A 195 -15.05 -6.56 8.01
N ARG A 196 -16.30 -6.99 7.80
CA ARG A 196 -16.63 -8.14 6.94
C ARG A 196 -16.23 -7.96 5.46
N ARG A 197 -15.92 -6.75 5.05
CA ARG A 197 -15.42 -6.42 3.70
C ARG A 197 -13.90 -6.32 3.64
N CYS A 198 -13.22 -6.42 4.81
CA CYS A 198 -11.77 -6.26 4.91
C CYS A 198 -11.07 -7.62 4.95
N THR A 199 -10.09 -7.79 4.08
CA THR A 199 -9.09 -8.85 4.16
C THR A 199 -7.73 -8.19 4.47
N PHE A 200 -7.12 -8.60 5.58
CA PHE A 200 -5.74 -8.28 5.91
C PHE A 200 -4.86 -9.44 5.47
N ALA A 201 -3.88 -9.21 4.60
CA ALA A 201 -3.01 -10.24 4.06
C ALA A 201 -1.55 -10.02 4.49
N TYR A 202 -0.86 -11.11 4.80
CA TYR A 202 0.57 -11.07 5.18
C TYR A 202 1.30 -12.28 4.63
N GLY A 203 2.55 -12.08 4.23
CA GLY A 203 3.47 -13.19 4.06
C GLY A 203 3.79 -13.86 5.41
N GLN A 204 4.02 -15.17 5.40
CA GLN A 204 4.38 -15.91 6.63
C GLN A 204 5.69 -15.41 7.25
N LYS A 205 6.60 -14.88 6.42
CA LYS A 205 7.90 -14.32 6.82
C LYS A 205 7.86 -12.80 7.07
N ASP A 206 6.67 -12.19 6.95
CA ASP A 206 6.52 -10.76 7.19
C ASP A 206 6.69 -10.45 8.68
N SER A 207 7.53 -9.48 9.01
CA SER A 207 7.79 -9.05 10.39
C SER A 207 6.56 -8.49 11.09
N ASP A 208 5.62 -7.89 10.35
CA ASP A 208 4.39 -7.30 10.90
C ASP A 208 3.31 -8.34 11.22
N LEU A 209 3.43 -9.57 10.68
CA LEU A 209 2.45 -10.63 10.90
C LEU A 209 2.20 -10.95 12.37
N GLN A 210 3.25 -10.98 13.21
CA GLN A 210 3.11 -11.33 14.62
C GLN A 210 2.25 -10.32 15.38
N LEU A 211 2.40 -9.05 15.06
CA LEU A 211 1.59 -7.99 15.64
C LEU A 211 0.15 -8.03 15.08
N ALA A 212 -0.01 -8.23 13.78
CA ALA A 212 -1.28 -8.36 13.11
C ALA A 212 -2.15 -9.49 13.70
N ARG A 213 -1.55 -10.66 13.94
CA ARG A 213 -2.22 -11.80 14.60
C ARG A 213 -2.78 -11.48 16.00
N ARG A 214 -2.20 -10.50 16.70
CA ARG A 214 -2.68 -10.08 18.04
C ARG A 214 -3.70 -8.97 17.96
N VAL A 215 -3.55 -8.06 17.02
CA VAL A 215 -4.35 -6.83 16.94
C VAL A 215 -5.63 -7.05 16.16
N ILE A 216 -5.59 -7.72 14.99
CA ILE A 216 -6.76 -7.89 14.12
C ILE A 216 -7.91 -8.59 14.85
N PRO A 217 -7.75 -9.74 15.52
CA PRO A 217 -8.86 -10.40 16.19
C PRO A 217 -9.47 -9.58 17.34
N ARG A 218 -8.73 -8.61 17.88
CA ARG A 218 -9.21 -7.76 18.99
C ARG A 218 -9.93 -6.51 18.50
N LEU A 219 -9.41 -5.85 17.46
CA LEU A 219 -9.95 -4.59 16.97
C LEU A 219 -10.90 -4.77 15.81
N TYR A 220 -10.68 -5.79 14.99
CA TYR A 220 -11.44 -6.07 13.78
C TYR A 220 -11.84 -7.55 13.69
N PRO A 221 -12.61 -8.07 14.68
CA PRO A 221 -12.92 -9.51 14.80
C PRO A 221 -13.70 -10.08 13.61
N GLU A 222 -14.40 -9.23 12.83
CA GLU A 222 -15.15 -9.67 11.64
C GLU A 222 -14.30 -9.62 10.35
N ALA A 223 -13.05 -9.13 10.42
CA ALA A 223 -12.18 -9.05 9.26
C ALA A 223 -11.44 -10.38 9.02
N GLU A 224 -11.20 -10.69 7.75
CA GLU A 224 -10.39 -11.84 7.37
C GLU A 224 -8.90 -11.55 7.59
N LEU A 225 -8.19 -12.49 8.21
CA LEU A 225 -6.72 -12.52 8.24
C LEU A 225 -6.22 -13.64 7.33
N ARG A 226 -5.58 -13.27 6.21
CA ARG A 226 -5.04 -14.19 5.22
C ARG A 226 -3.52 -14.25 5.32
N ILE A 227 -2.96 -15.45 5.33
CA ILE A 227 -1.51 -15.66 5.46
C ILE A 227 -1.01 -16.42 4.24
N TRP A 228 0.03 -15.91 3.60
CA TRP A 228 0.69 -16.51 2.46
C TRP A 228 1.88 -17.38 2.91
N PRO A 229 1.79 -18.71 2.87
CA PRO A 229 2.88 -19.58 3.28
C PRO A 229 4.14 -19.36 2.44
N GLY A 230 5.29 -19.20 3.11
CA GLY A 230 6.60 -19.07 2.45
C GLY A 230 6.95 -17.68 1.93
N TRP A 231 6.00 -16.73 1.86
CA TRP A 231 6.21 -15.38 1.32
C TRP A 231 6.66 -14.38 2.39
N GLY A 232 7.42 -13.37 1.97
CA GLY A 232 7.80 -12.21 2.76
C GLY A 232 6.85 -11.02 2.60
N HIS A 233 7.30 -9.85 3.05
CA HIS A 233 6.53 -8.60 3.04
C HIS A 233 6.23 -8.14 1.60
N CYS A 234 4.97 -8.12 1.20
CA CYS A 234 4.49 -7.74 -0.15
C CYS A 234 5.19 -8.49 -1.31
N GLU A 235 5.89 -9.60 -1.02
CA GLU A 235 6.69 -10.34 -2.00
C GLU A 235 5.80 -11.03 -3.04
N ARG A 236 4.69 -11.61 -2.60
CA ARG A 236 3.80 -12.37 -3.47
C ARG A 236 3.22 -11.53 -4.61
N MET A 237 2.83 -10.31 -4.32
CA MET A 237 2.31 -9.35 -5.29
C MET A 237 3.28 -9.15 -6.48
N SER A 238 4.59 -9.15 -6.23
CA SER A 238 5.61 -8.95 -7.27
C SER A 238 5.97 -10.24 -7.99
N ARG A 239 6.09 -11.36 -7.28
CA ARG A 239 6.63 -12.61 -7.85
C ARG A 239 5.58 -13.58 -8.37
N ASP A 240 4.35 -13.50 -7.87
CA ASP A 240 3.20 -14.33 -8.29
C ASP A 240 2.07 -13.42 -8.78
N SER A 241 2.42 -12.37 -9.52
CA SER A 241 1.51 -11.29 -9.91
C SER A 241 0.30 -11.79 -10.72
N VAL A 242 0.45 -12.84 -11.52
CA VAL A 242 -0.64 -13.41 -12.32
C VAL A 242 -1.72 -14.02 -11.42
N THR A 243 -1.34 -14.95 -10.56
CA THR A 243 -2.27 -15.59 -9.61
C THR A 243 -2.83 -14.57 -8.62
N TYR A 244 -1.98 -13.63 -8.18
CA TYR A 244 -2.38 -12.57 -7.25
C TYR A 244 -3.40 -11.62 -7.88
N GLY A 245 -3.17 -11.17 -9.11
CA GLY A 245 -4.12 -10.32 -9.86
C GLY A 245 -5.45 -11.03 -10.14
N ALA A 246 -5.42 -12.31 -10.52
CA ALA A 246 -6.63 -13.11 -10.70
C ALA A 246 -7.45 -13.23 -9.40
N MET A 247 -6.79 -13.43 -8.26
CA MET A 247 -7.43 -13.45 -6.94
C MET A 247 -8.10 -12.10 -6.61
N LEU A 248 -7.41 -10.97 -6.81
CA LEU A 248 -7.98 -9.64 -6.57
C LEU A 248 -9.17 -9.37 -7.51
N ARG A 249 -9.09 -9.80 -8.78
CA ARG A 249 -10.22 -9.72 -9.71
C ARG A 249 -11.46 -10.45 -9.18
N GLY A 250 -11.28 -11.65 -8.60
CA GLY A 250 -12.36 -12.42 -7.97
C GLY A 250 -13.10 -11.60 -6.92
N LEU A 251 -12.38 -10.86 -6.07
CA LEU A 251 -12.99 -10.01 -5.04
C LEU A 251 -13.84 -8.88 -5.61
N VAL A 252 -13.51 -8.37 -6.81
CA VAL A 252 -14.29 -7.33 -7.49
C VAL A 252 -15.58 -7.91 -8.07
N THR A 253 -15.54 -9.15 -8.59
CA THR A 253 -16.68 -9.78 -9.26
C THR A 253 -17.67 -10.43 -8.29
N GLU A 254 -17.20 -10.98 -7.16
CA GLU A 254 -18.03 -11.59 -6.11
C GLU A 254 -18.84 -10.57 -5.30
N GLY A 255 -18.52 -9.30 -5.37
CA GLY A 255 -19.17 -8.20 -4.64
C GLY A 255 -20.32 -7.52 -5.40
N ARG A 256 -20.73 -8.08 -6.54
CA ARG A 256 -21.86 -7.58 -7.35
C ARG A 256 -23.19 -8.15 -6.90
#